data_cb6c953c3e26419402dc2a018e0ab6cf
#
_entry.id   cb6c953c3e26419402dc2a018e0ab6cf
#
_cell.length_a   1.000
_cell.length_b   1.000
_cell.length_c   1.000
_cell.angle_alpha   90.00
_cell.angle_beta   90.00
_cell.angle_gamma   90.00
#
_symmetry.space_group_name_H-M   'P 1'
#
loop_
_entity.id
_entity.type
_entity.pdbx_description
1 polymer ?
#
loop_
_entity_poly.entity_id
_entity_poly.type
_entity_poly.pdbx_seq_one_letter_code
_entity_poly.pdbx_strand_id
1 'polypeptide(L)'
;MKILLAIDGSAHSKAAIEEVARRLFPLNTKVHIVSAYEKIPLITTEGPLGVSQEFYAESDRFALKAAKNTIENAAKFLRKKNPMLTITTVVIEGAPKSVILEEAETFGADLIVVGSHGCGVVERFLLGSVSHAVSLHAKCSVLIVRK
;
A
#
# COMPACT_ATOMS: atom_id res chain seq x y z
N MET A 1 -4.90 10.19 16.95
CA MET A 1 -3.81 9.98 15.98
C MET A 1 -4.35 9.37 14.70
N LYS A 2 -3.88 9.81 13.53
CA LYS A 2 -4.25 9.29 12.23
C LYS A 2 -3.04 8.62 11.57
N ILE A 3 -3.16 7.35 11.24
CA ILE A 3 -2.10 6.53 10.64
C ILE A 3 -2.51 6.11 9.25
N LEU A 4 -1.70 6.40 8.24
CA LEU A 4 -1.82 5.80 6.92
C LEU A 4 -0.91 4.58 6.85
N LEU A 5 -1.48 3.40 6.60
CA LEU A 5 -0.75 2.15 6.42
C LEU A 5 -0.80 1.74 4.94
N ALA A 6 0.33 1.86 4.25
CA ALA A 6 0.44 1.49 2.85
C ALA A 6 0.93 0.05 2.69
N ILE A 7 0.18 -0.75 1.93
CA ILE A 7 0.46 -2.18 1.76
C ILE A 7 0.29 -2.63 0.29
N ASP A 8 1.11 -3.60 -0.11
CA ASP A 8 1.13 -4.17 -1.47
C ASP A 8 1.09 -5.71 -1.48
N GLY A 9 0.95 -6.34 -0.31
CA GLY A 9 0.97 -7.79 -0.16
C GLY A 9 2.37 -8.42 -0.04
N SER A 10 3.44 -7.63 -0.14
CA SER A 10 4.82 -8.09 0.05
C SER A 10 5.08 -8.57 1.49
N ALA A 11 6.19 -9.28 1.69
CA ALA A 11 6.63 -9.69 3.02
C ALA A 11 6.93 -8.49 3.94
N HIS A 12 7.42 -7.38 3.37
CA HIS A 12 7.71 -6.14 4.11
C HIS A 12 6.43 -5.40 4.48
N SER A 13 5.40 -5.39 3.61
CA SER A 13 4.09 -4.82 3.98
C SER A 13 3.39 -5.65 5.06
N LYS A 14 3.58 -6.98 5.08
CA LYS A 14 3.10 -7.83 6.19
C LYS A 14 3.79 -7.46 7.51
N ALA A 15 5.11 -7.25 7.49
CA ALA A 15 5.83 -6.77 8.67
C ALA A 15 5.33 -5.40 9.15
N ALA A 16 4.97 -4.49 8.22
CA ALA A 16 4.37 -3.20 8.55
C ALA A 16 2.99 -3.36 9.24
N ILE A 17 2.15 -4.29 8.77
CA ILE A 17 0.86 -4.61 9.40
C ILE A 17 1.08 -5.16 10.82
N GLU A 18 2.03 -6.08 10.99
CA GLU A 18 2.37 -6.65 12.30
C GLU A 18 2.90 -5.60 13.26
N GLU A 19 3.71 -4.66 12.76
CA GLU A 19 4.23 -3.54 13.54
C GLU A 19 3.10 -2.65 14.07
N VAL A 20 2.13 -2.30 13.23
CA VAL A 20 0.94 -1.53 13.66
C VAL A 20 0.10 -2.34 14.66
N ALA A 21 -0.03 -3.65 14.47
CA ALA A 21 -0.81 -4.51 15.36
C ALA A 21 -0.26 -4.58 16.78
N ARG A 22 1.06 -4.58 16.93
CA ARG A 22 1.74 -4.75 18.23
C ARG A 22 2.01 -3.45 18.99
N ARG A 23 1.99 -2.30 18.31
CA ARG A 23 2.24 -1.02 18.95
C ARG A 23 1.05 -0.54 19.76
N LEU A 24 1.35 0.12 20.86
CA LEU A 24 0.37 0.86 21.62
C LEU A 24 0.21 2.26 21.02
N PHE A 25 -0.99 2.61 20.68
CA PHE A 25 -1.35 3.92 20.15
C PHE A 25 -2.30 4.66 21.10
N PRO A 26 -2.36 5.99 21.04
CA PRO A 26 -3.35 6.76 21.80
C PRO A 26 -4.78 6.28 21.51
N LEU A 27 -5.67 6.47 22.49
CA LEU A 27 -7.10 6.18 22.29
C LEU A 27 -7.65 6.92 21.08
N ASN A 28 -8.63 6.33 20.41
CA ASN A 28 -9.27 6.86 19.20
C ASN A 28 -8.30 7.01 18.00
N THR A 29 -7.23 6.20 17.95
CA THR A 29 -6.36 6.15 16.77
C THR A 29 -7.12 5.57 15.58
N LYS A 30 -7.04 6.27 14.44
CA LYS A 30 -7.61 5.85 13.16
C LYS A 30 -6.49 5.32 12.27
N VAL A 31 -6.67 4.14 11.72
CA VAL A 31 -5.76 3.53 10.74
C VAL A 31 -6.47 3.47 9.40
N HIS A 32 -5.93 4.18 8.41
CA HIS A 32 -6.39 4.14 7.04
C HIS A 32 -5.45 3.25 6.23
N ILE A 33 -5.93 2.12 5.75
CA ILE A 33 -5.13 1.17 4.98
C ILE A 33 -5.32 1.48 3.50
N VAL A 34 -4.22 1.77 2.81
CA VAL A 34 -4.21 2.03 1.38
C VAL A 34 -3.41 0.97 0.63
N SER A 35 -3.96 0.53 -0.51
CA SER A 35 -3.22 -0.26 -1.49
C SER A 35 -3.38 0.40 -2.86
N ALA A 36 -2.27 0.66 -3.52
CA ALA A 36 -2.25 1.16 -4.88
C ALA A 36 -2.11 0.00 -5.87
N TYR A 37 -2.74 0.12 -7.03
CA TYR A 37 -2.49 -0.75 -8.16
C TYR A 37 -2.35 0.06 -9.44
N GLU A 38 -1.47 -0.38 -10.32
CA GLU A 38 -1.26 0.25 -11.62
C GLU A 38 -1.89 -0.60 -12.71
N LYS A 39 -2.61 0.03 -13.62
CA LYS A 39 -3.03 -0.63 -14.86
C LYS A 39 -1.85 -0.82 -15.78
N ILE A 40 -1.81 -1.95 -16.45
CA ILE A 40 -0.83 -2.17 -17.51
C ILE A 40 -1.21 -1.25 -18.68
N PRO A 41 -0.30 -0.34 -19.11
CA PRO A 41 -0.60 0.55 -20.23
C PRO A 41 -0.85 -0.27 -21.50
N LEU A 42 -1.93 0.05 -22.23
CA LEU A 42 -2.21 -0.53 -23.53
C LEU A 42 -1.08 -0.14 -24.51
N ILE A 43 -0.20 -1.06 -24.78
CA ILE A 43 0.77 -0.90 -25.85
C ILE A 43 0.06 -1.34 -27.14
N THR A 44 -0.49 -0.38 -27.89
CA THR A 44 -1.03 -0.61 -29.22
C THR A 44 0.12 -0.81 -30.20
N THR A 45 0.72 -1.98 -30.21
CA THR A 45 1.57 -2.39 -31.31
C THR A 45 0.67 -3.06 -32.35
N GLU A 46 0.46 -2.37 -33.47
CA GLU A 46 -0.10 -2.98 -34.68
C GLU A 46 0.92 -4.03 -35.19
N GLY A 47 0.77 -5.25 -34.73
CA GLY A 47 1.64 -6.35 -35.13
C GLY A 47 1.00 -7.71 -34.82
N PRO A 48 1.45 -8.81 -35.47
CA PRO A 48 0.87 -10.15 -35.32
C PRO A 48 1.02 -10.76 -33.91
N LEU A 49 1.70 -10.06 -32.98
CA LEU A 49 1.85 -10.40 -31.56
C LEU A 49 1.08 -9.44 -30.65
N GLY A 50 0.08 -8.70 -31.18
CA GLY A 50 -0.75 -7.78 -30.40
C GLY A 50 -1.47 -8.51 -29.26
N VAL A 51 -1.20 -8.09 -28.02
CA VAL A 51 -1.92 -8.58 -26.84
C VAL A 51 -3.36 -8.05 -26.93
N SER A 52 -4.35 -8.92 -26.76
CA SER A 52 -5.78 -8.54 -26.91
C SER A 52 -6.22 -7.58 -25.80
N GLN A 53 -7.19 -6.70 -26.11
CA GLN A 53 -7.81 -5.82 -25.11
C GLN A 53 -8.39 -6.60 -23.93
N GLU A 54 -8.88 -7.82 -24.19
CA GLU A 54 -9.40 -8.72 -23.16
C GLU A 54 -8.34 -9.12 -22.14
N PHE A 55 -7.11 -9.37 -22.59
CA PHE A 55 -5.98 -9.70 -21.70
C PHE A 55 -5.66 -8.52 -20.75
N TYR A 56 -5.65 -7.29 -21.26
CA TYR A 56 -5.42 -6.10 -20.41
C TYR A 56 -6.55 -5.92 -19.40
N ALA A 57 -7.80 -6.05 -19.84
CA ALA A 57 -8.95 -5.94 -18.94
C ALA A 57 -8.96 -7.03 -17.85
N GLU A 58 -8.54 -8.25 -18.18
CA GLU A 58 -8.44 -9.35 -17.22
C GLU A 58 -7.30 -9.12 -16.23
N SER A 59 -6.14 -8.65 -16.70
CA SER A 59 -5.00 -8.30 -15.85
C SER A 59 -5.37 -7.19 -14.85
N ASP A 60 -6.08 -6.15 -15.29
CA ASP A 60 -6.53 -5.08 -14.42
C ASP A 60 -7.52 -5.56 -13.35
N ARG A 61 -8.47 -6.42 -13.75
CA ARG A 61 -9.39 -7.05 -12.79
C ARG A 61 -8.66 -7.90 -11.76
N PHE A 62 -7.64 -8.63 -12.19
CA PHE A 62 -6.84 -9.45 -11.30
C PHE A 62 -6.05 -8.59 -10.31
N ALA A 63 -5.38 -7.53 -10.78
CA ALA A 63 -4.62 -6.61 -9.94
C ALA A 63 -5.52 -5.92 -8.89
N LEU A 64 -6.69 -5.41 -9.32
CA LEU A 64 -7.67 -4.81 -8.42
C LEU A 64 -8.18 -5.81 -7.38
N LYS A 65 -8.49 -7.04 -7.79
CA LYS A 65 -8.96 -8.10 -6.88
C LYS A 65 -7.89 -8.47 -5.86
N ALA A 66 -6.64 -8.59 -6.30
CA ALA A 66 -5.51 -8.88 -5.41
C ALA A 66 -5.31 -7.78 -4.38
N ALA A 67 -5.36 -6.50 -4.80
CA ALA A 67 -5.26 -5.36 -3.90
C ALA A 67 -6.42 -5.33 -2.87
N LYS A 68 -7.66 -5.58 -3.30
CA LYS A 68 -8.83 -5.66 -2.40
C LYS A 68 -8.67 -6.78 -1.36
N ASN A 69 -8.26 -7.98 -1.79
CA ASN A 69 -8.02 -9.09 -0.86
C ASN A 69 -6.92 -8.75 0.15
N THR A 70 -5.87 -8.08 -0.29
CA THR A 70 -4.75 -7.68 0.56
C THR A 70 -5.21 -6.73 1.67
N ILE A 71 -5.97 -5.68 1.35
CA ILE A 71 -6.44 -4.73 2.36
C ILE A 71 -7.50 -5.32 3.29
N GLU A 72 -8.39 -6.18 2.79
CA GLU A 72 -9.40 -6.84 3.61
C GLU A 72 -8.76 -7.78 4.65
N ASN A 73 -7.77 -8.56 4.24
CA ASN A 73 -7.04 -9.45 5.14
C ASN A 73 -6.28 -8.66 6.20
N ALA A 74 -5.61 -7.57 5.81
CA ALA A 74 -4.93 -6.69 6.75
C ALA A 74 -5.90 -6.05 7.75
N ALA A 75 -7.04 -5.55 7.29
CA ALA A 75 -8.06 -4.97 8.15
C ALA A 75 -8.64 -5.98 9.16
N LYS A 76 -8.94 -7.21 8.70
CA LYS A 76 -9.39 -8.30 9.57
C LYS A 76 -8.35 -8.64 10.64
N PHE A 77 -7.10 -8.75 10.23
CA PHE A 77 -5.98 -9.03 11.14
C PHE A 77 -5.83 -7.96 12.21
N LEU A 78 -5.81 -6.68 11.81
CA LEU A 78 -5.65 -5.56 12.73
C LEU A 78 -6.84 -5.44 13.69
N ARG A 79 -8.09 -5.59 13.23
CA ARG A 79 -9.29 -5.58 14.10
C ARG A 79 -9.24 -6.68 15.15
N LYS A 80 -8.74 -7.87 14.77
CA LYS A 80 -8.59 -9.00 15.70
C LYS A 80 -7.49 -8.76 16.73
N LYS A 81 -6.37 -8.16 16.31
CA LYS A 81 -5.18 -7.97 17.19
C LYS A 81 -5.28 -6.70 18.04
N ASN A 82 -5.89 -5.66 17.53
CA ASN A 82 -6.04 -4.38 18.23
C ASN A 82 -7.43 -3.79 18.00
N PRO A 83 -8.44 -4.24 18.79
CA PRO A 83 -9.84 -3.80 18.63
C PRO A 83 -10.08 -2.32 18.91
N MET A 84 -9.12 -1.63 19.53
CA MET A 84 -9.22 -0.19 19.85
C MET A 84 -8.98 0.71 18.65
N LEU A 85 -8.47 0.16 17.54
CA LEU A 85 -8.23 0.91 16.32
C LEU A 85 -9.50 1.05 15.47
N THR A 86 -9.78 2.26 15.01
CA THR A 86 -10.78 2.49 13.96
C THR A 86 -10.11 2.30 12.61
N ILE A 87 -10.55 1.29 11.84
CA ILE A 87 -9.89 0.90 10.58
C ILE A 87 -10.79 1.20 9.39
N THR A 88 -10.26 1.97 8.45
CA THR A 88 -10.82 2.21 7.12
C THR A 88 -9.87 1.71 6.03
N THR A 89 -10.40 1.42 4.84
CA THR A 89 -9.62 0.82 3.75
C THR A 89 -9.96 1.47 2.42
N VAL A 90 -8.96 1.63 1.56
CA VAL A 90 -9.15 2.10 0.18
C VAL A 90 -8.16 1.42 -0.77
N VAL A 91 -8.63 1.12 -1.98
CA VAL A 91 -7.78 0.70 -3.11
C VAL A 91 -7.85 1.79 -4.15
N ILE A 92 -6.70 2.30 -4.57
CA ILE A 92 -6.61 3.43 -5.50
C ILE A 92 -5.77 3.01 -6.72
N GLU A 93 -6.28 3.35 -7.90
CA GLU A 93 -5.51 3.21 -9.14
C GLU A 93 -4.47 4.33 -9.25
N GLY A 94 -3.22 3.98 -9.47
CA GLY A 94 -2.15 4.94 -9.69
C GLY A 94 -0.78 4.48 -9.18
N ALA A 95 0.22 5.29 -9.45
CA ALA A 95 1.58 5.02 -9.00
C ALA A 95 1.66 5.05 -7.47
N PRO A 96 2.16 3.97 -6.81
CA PRO A 96 2.10 3.82 -5.36
C PRO A 96 2.65 5.01 -4.57
N LYS A 97 3.77 5.59 -5.01
CA LYS A 97 4.37 6.76 -4.35
C LYS A 97 3.44 7.98 -4.33
N SER A 98 2.77 8.27 -5.45
CA SER A 98 1.85 9.41 -5.58
C SER A 98 0.59 9.16 -4.76
N VAL A 99 -0.02 7.98 -4.92
CA VAL A 99 -1.21 7.56 -4.17
C VAL A 99 -1.00 7.67 -2.67
N ILE A 100 0.13 7.18 -2.14
CA ILE A 100 0.42 7.22 -0.70
C ILE A 100 0.55 8.66 -0.19
N LEU A 101 1.26 9.51 -0.91
CA LEU A 101 1.47 10.90 -0.50
C LEU A 101 0.18 11.72 -0.55
N GLU A 102 -0.58 11.61 -1.63
CA GLU A 102 -1.87 12.30 -1.81
C GLU A 102 -2.91 11.84 -0.78
N GLU A 103 -2.99 10.52 -0.55
CA GLU A 103 -3.93 9.97 0.42
C GLU A 103 -3.54 10.34 1.86
N ALA A 104 -2.24 10.42 2.17
CA ALA A 104 -1.77 10.88 3.47
C ALA A 104 -2.17 12.35 3.74
N GLU A 105 -2.08 13.20 2.74
CA GLU A 105 -2.52 14.60 2.84
C GLU A 105 -4.04 14.70 2.97
N THR A 106 -4.79 14.01 2.12
CA THR A 106 -6.27 14.00 2.14
C THR A 106 -6.83 13.47 3.45
N PHE A 107 -6.26 12.39 3.96
CA PHE A 107 -6.63 11.82 5.26
C PHE A 107 -6.17 12.68 6.44
N GLY A 108 -5.15 13.51 6.24
CA GLY A 108 -4.49 14.30 7.29
C GLY A 108 -3.71 13.38 8.24
N ALA A 109 -2.88 12.51 7.68
CA ALA A 109 -2.11 11.54 8.45
C ALA A 109 -1.05 12.21 9.33
N ASP A 110 -0.94 11.74 10.58
CA ASP A 110 0.14 12.11 11.50
C ASP A 110 1.36 11.20 11.30
N LEU A 111 1.11 9.97 10.79
CA LEU A 111 2.12 8.95 10.57
C LEU A 111 1.79 8.14 9.32
N ILE A 112 2.77 7.97 8.44
CA ILE A 112 2.73 6.98 7.36
C ILE A 112 3.54 5.77 7.79
N VAL A 113 3.00 4.56 7.62
CA VAL A 113 3.69 3.30 7.85
C VAL A 113 3.80 2.54 6.54
N VAL A 114 5.03 2.19 6.16
CA VAL A 114 5.32 1.46 4.91
C VAL A 114 6.34 0.35 5.17
N GLY A 115 6.30 -0.71 4.36
CA GLY A 115 7.39 -1.68 4.31
C GLY A 115 8.64 -1.08 3.65
N SER A 116 9.82 -1.56 4.02
CA SER A 116 11.08 -1.06 3.43
C SER A 116 11.23 -1.38 1.95
N HIS A 117 10.56 -2.43 1.45
CA HIS A 117 10.56 -2.88 0.05
C HIS A 117 9.16 -3.35 -0.35
N GLY A 118 8.86 -3.32 -1.65
CA GLY A 118 7.64 -3.85 -2.25
C GLY A 118 7.86 -5.18 -2.98
N CYS A 119 6.86 -5.60 -3.76
CA CYS A 119 6.84 -6.89 -4.48
C CYS A 119 7.88 -7.03 -5.60
N GLY A 120 8.58 -5.97 -6.02
CA GLY A 120 9.43 -5.95 -7.22
C GLY A 120 10.92 -5.75 -6.98
N VAL A 121 11.44 -5.87 -5.76
CA VAL A 121 12.80 -5.40 -5.45
C VAL A 121 13.80 -6.52 -5.15
N VAL A 122 14.94 -6.42 -5.83
CA VAL A 122 16.17 -7.15 -5.49
C VAL A 122 16.72 -6.56 -4.16
N GLU A 123 17.01 -7.41 -3.19
CA GLU A 123 17.47 -7.08 -1.81
C GLU A 123 18.77 -6.26 -1.71
N ARG A 124 19.29 -5.78 -2.85
CA ARG A 124 20.58 -5.05 -2.93
C ARG A 124 20.49 -3.57 -2.53
N PHE A 125 19.30 -3.01 -2.44
CA PHE A 125 19.11 -1.60 -2.10
C PHE A 125 18.70 -1.44 -0.63
N LEU A 126 19.20 -0.39 0.01
CA LEU A 126 18.88 -0.06 1.41
C LEU A 126 17.39 0.24 1.63
N LEU A 127 16.71 0.79 0.61
CA LEU A 127 15.26 1.10 0.61
C LEU A 127 14.68 0.88 -0.79
N GLY A 128 13.42 0.45 -0.85
CA GLY A 128 12.62 0.40 -2.06
C GLY A 128 12.26 1.79 -2.58
N SER A 129 11.96 1.90 -3.88
CA SER A 129 11.65 3.18 -4.54
C SER A 129 10.47 3.92 -3.90
N VAL A 130 9.42 3.20 -3.46
CA VAL A 130 8.25 3.78 -2.82
C VAL A 130 8.58 4.29 -1.42
N SER A 131 9.18 3.46 -0.57
CA SER A 131 9.56 3.86 0.80
C SER A 131 10.56 5.00 0.82
N HIS A 132 11.51 5.03 -0.13
CA HIS A 132 12.44 6.13 -0.32
C HIS A 132 11.71 7.43 -0.73
N ALA A 133 10.84 7.38 -1.75
CA ALA A 133 10.10 8.56 -2.19
C ALA A 133 9.17 9.11 -1.08
N VAL A 134 8.47 8.22 -0.35
CA VAL A 134 7.62 8.60 0.78
C VAL A 134 8.45 9.28 1.88
N SER A 135 9.62 8.74 2.21
CA SER A 135 10.49 9.34 3.24
C SER A 135 10.99 10.74 2.90
N LEU A 136 11.15 11.05 1.61
CA LEU A 136 11.62 12.36 1.14
C LEU A 136 10.50 13.41 1.03
N HIS A 137 9.30 12.98 0.68
CA HIS A 137 8.22 13.90 0.28
C HIS A 137 7.03 13.96 1.24
N ALA A 138 6.96 13.07 2.24
CA ALA A 138 5.89 13.11 3.22
C ALA A 138 5.93 14.38 4.08
N LYS A 139 4.75 14.96 4.34
CA LYS A 139 4.59 16.13 5.22
C LYS A 139 4.38 15.75 6.69
N CYS A 140 4.40 14.47 7.01
CA CYS A 140 4.25 13.93 8.36
C CYS A 140 5.34 12.90 8.65
N SER A 141 5.34 12.34 9.86
CA SER A 141 6.29 11.29 10.24
C SER A 141 6.14 10.04 9.36
N VAL A 142 7.24 9.35 9.08
CA VAL A 142 7.27 8.11 8.30
C VAL A 142 7.96 7.02 9.10
N LEU A 143 7.28 5.89 9.25
CA LEU A 143 7.83 4.67 9.82
C LEU A 143 8.06 3.65 8.70
N ILE A 144 9.32 3.35 8.44
CA ILE A 144 9.72 2.32 7.47
C ILE A 144 10.03 1.03 8.22
N VAL A 145 9.28 -0.02 7.93
CA VAL A 145 9.41 -1.31 8.61
C VAL A 145 10.20 -2.27 7.75
N ARG A 146 11.24 -2.84 8.33
CA ARG A 146 12.04 -3.92 7.74
C ARG A 146 11.56 -5.28 8.28
N LYS A 147 11.68 -6.28 7.41
CA LYS A 147 11.45 -7.67 7.81
C LYS A 147 12.67 -8.20 8.55
#